data_b5996de7e074353c5e913d6e4af5adaf
#
_entry.id   b5996de7e074353c5e913d6e4af5adaf
#
_cell.length_a   1.000
_cell.length_b   1.000
_cell.length_c   1.000
_cell.angle_alpha   90.00
_cell.angle_beta   90.00
_cell.angle_gamma   90.00
#
_symmetry.space_group_name_H-M   'P 1'
#
loop_
_entity.id
_entity.type
_entity.pdbx_description
1 polymer ?
#
loop_
_entity_poly.entity_id
_entity_poly.type
_entity_poly.pdbx_seq_one_letter_code
_entity_poly.pdbx_strand_id
1 'polypeptide(L)'
;TGYIAEEKCDIAACVGATWIAGGVAGTIRQLEQSLKPGGIILIGEPYWRQMPATEEIAQSCGATAVADFLSLAELISSFDPLGYDVVEMVLADQEGWDRYEAAKWLTMRRWLEANQDDEFATEVREQLRSSPGRHVTFTREYIGWGVFALMKR
;
A
#
# COMPACT_ATOMS: atom_id res chain seq x y z
N THR A 1 -5.14 -14.49 14.12
CA THR A 1 -5.69 -15.69 13.45
C THR A 1 -6.16 -15.29 12.08
N GLY A 2 -5.45 -15.77 11.06
CA GLY A 2 -5.76 -15.44 9.68
C GLY A 2 -7.01 -16.17 9.19
N TYR A 3 -7.76 -15.53 8.30
CA TYR A 3 -8.87 -16.16 7.60
C TYR A 3 -8.35 -17.20 6.61
N ILE A 4 -8.97 -18.36 6.58
CA ILE A 4 -8.78 -19.41 5.56
C ILE A 4 -10.15 -19.67 4.95
N ALA A 5 -10.25 -19.65 3.63
CA ALA A 5 -11.51 -19.91 2.94
C ALA A 5 -11.95 -21.38 3.14
N GLU A 6 -13.23 -21.62 3.35
CA GLU A 6 -13.80 -22.96 3.45
C GLU A 6 -13.63 -23.73 2.13
N GLU A 7 -13.80 -23.04 1.01
CA GLU A 7 -13.53 -23.59 -0.33
C GLU A 7 -12.30 -22.91 -0.95
N LYS A 8 -11.47 -23.69 -1.62
CA LYS A 8 -10.30 -23.18 -2.34
C LYS A 8 -10.73 -22.28 -3.50
N CYS A 9 -10.04 -21.16 -3.65
CA CYS A 9 -10.28 -20.16 -4.70
C CYS A 9 -9.21 -20.16 -5.79
N ASP A 10 -9.53 -19.60 -6.94
CA ASP A 10 -8.60 -19.43 -8.04
C ASP A 10 -7.70 -18.20 -7.85
N ILE A 11 -8.20 -17.20 -7.11
CA ILE A 11 -7.48 -15.96 -6.81
C ILE A 11 -7.65 -15.62 -5.33
N ALA A 12 -6.55 -15.30 -4.66
CA ALA A 12 -6.55 -14.76 -3.31
C ALA A 12 -5.77 -13.43 -3.30
N ALA A 13 -6.30 -12.41 -2.63
CA ALA A 13 -5.74 -11.07 -2.70
C ALA A 13 -5.55 -10.44 -1.32
N CYS A 14 -4.46 -9.70 -1.16
CA CYS A 14 -4.27 -8.73 -0.09
C CYS A 14 -3.69 -7.44 -0.68
N VAL A 15 -4.47 -6.37 -0.63
CA VAL A 15 -4.11 -5.08 -1.22
C VAL A 15 -4.06 -4.04 -0.11
N GLY A 16 -2.85 -3.58 0.24
CA GLY A 16 -2.63 -2.53 1.24
C GLY A 16 -2.82 -2.94 2.70
N ALA A 17 -2.70 -4.25 3.01
CA ALA A 17 -2.90 -4.75 4.37
C ALA A 17 -1.94 -5.90 4.76
N THR A 18 -0.82 -6.05 4.09
CA THR A 18 0.15 -7.14 4.33
C THR A 18 0.78 -7.09 5.72
N TRP A 19 0.84 -5.90 6.33
CA TRP A 19 1.30 -5.70 7.70
C TRP A 19 0.51 -6.52 8.73
N ILE A 20 -0.77 -6.84 8.47
CA ILE A 20 -1.64 -7.64 9.37
C ILE A 20 -1.09 -9.06 9.54
N ALA A 21 -0.50 -9.63 8.49
CA ALA A 21 0.05 -10.99 8.49
C ALA A 21 1.58 -11.03 8.67
N GLY A 22 2.18 -9.94 9.15
CA GLY A 22 3.63 -9.85 9.35
C GLY A 22 4.41 -9.59 8.05
N GLY A 23 3.84 -8.77 7.15
CA GLY A 23 4.44 -8.37 5.89
C GLY A 23 4.09 -9.29 4.72
N VAL A 24 4.72 -9.03 3.58
CA VAL A 24 4.47 -9.72 2.31
C VAL A 24 4.62 -11.23 2.44
N ALA A 25 5.72 -11.70 3.01
CA ALA A 25 5.98 -13.14 3.15
C ALA A 25 4.96 -13.85 4.03
N GLY A 26 4.53 -13.22 5.13
CA GLY A 26 3.49 -13.75 6.00
C GLY A 26 2.14 -13.82 5.30
N THR A 27 1.81 -12.76 4.55
CA THR A 27 0.58 -12.66 3.77
C THR A 27 0.51 -13.73 2.68
N ILE A 28 1.58 -13.92 1.91
CA ILE A 28 1.63 -14.97 0.88
C ILE A 28 1.39 -16.35 1.48
N ARG A 29 2.08 -16.70 2.59
CA ARG A 29 1.86 -17.98 3.28
C ARG A 29 0.43 -18.18 3.76
N GLN A 30 -0.25 -17.11 4.16
CA GLN A 30 -1.64 -17.17 4.57
C GLN A 30 -2.59 -17.35 3.38
N LEU A 31 -2.43 -16.55 2.32
CA LEU A 31 -3.27 -16.62 1.13
C LEU A 31 -3.14 -17.96 0.42
N GLU A 32 -1.95 -18.54 0.39
CA GLU A 32 -1.67 -19.86 -0.19
C GLU A 32 -2.56 -20.97 0.41
N GLN A 33 -2.93 -20.85 1.67
CA GLN A 33 -3.79 -21.82 2.33
C GLN A 33 -5.22 -21.87 1.76
N SER A 34 -5.64 -20.82 1.07
CA SER A 34 -6.96 -20.71 0.45
C SER A 34 -6.93 -20.93 -1.07
N LEU A 35 -5.74 -21.10 -1.68
CA LEU A 35 -5.62 -21.24 -3.14
C LEU A 35 -5.78 -22.68 -3.61
N LYS A 36 -6.33 -22.82 -4.83
CA LYS A 36 -6.22 -24.03 -5.63
C LYS A 36 -4.81 -24.18 -6.20
N PRO A 37 -4.39 -25.40 -6.58
CA PRO A 37 -3.17 -25.58 -7.39
C PRO A 37 -3.23 -24.75 -8.68
N GLY A 38 -2.15 -23.98 -8.95
CA GLY A 38 -2.10 -23.06 -10.09
C GLY A 38 -2.88 -21.76 -9.92
N GLY A 39 -3.43 -21.48 -8.74
CA GLY A 39 -4.10 -20.22 -8.43
C GLY A 39 -3.14 -19.03 -8.34
N ILE A 40 -3.70 -17.83 -8.37
CA ILE A 40 -2.97 -16.56 -8.39
C ILE A 40 -3.11 -15.85 -7.06
N ILE A 41 -1.99 -15.34 -6.52
CA ILE A 41 -1.99 -14.38 -5.42
C ILE A 41 -1.85 -12.97 -5.98
N LEU A 42 -2.69 -12.04 -5.51
CA LEU A 42 -2.52 -10.62 -5.77
C LEU A 42 -2.02 -9.93 -4.49
N ILE A 43 -0.85 -9.31 -4.58
CA ILE A 43 -0.26 -8.49 -3.52
C ILE A 43 -0.25 -7.04 -3.96
N GLY A 44 -0.89 -6.15 -3.18
CA GLY A 44 -0.81 -4.71 -3.37
C GLY A 44 0.06 -4.07 -2.29
N GLU A 45 1.15 -3.42 -2.71
CA GLU A 45 2.16 -2.86 -1.80
C GLU A 45 2.62 -1.46 -2.22
N PRO A 46 2.91 -0.58 -1.23
CA PRO A 46 3.73 0.59 -1.47
C PRO A 46 5.19 0.19 -1.67
N TYR A 47 5.91 1.02 -2.39
CA TYR A 47 7.35 0.89 -2.57
C TYR A 47 8.00 2.27 -2.71
N TRP A 48 9.29 2.38 -2.44
CA TRP A 48 10.04 3.57 -2.77
C TRP A 48 10.27 3.68 -4.28
N ARG A 49 9.68 4.69 -4.92
CA ARG A 49 10.01 5.07 -6.31
C ARG A 49 11.40 5.66 -6.38
N GLN A 50 11.73 6.46 -5.37
CA GLN A 50 13.03 7.03 -5.11
C GLN A 50 13.36 6.81 -3.65
N MET A 51 14.53 6.26 -3.35
CA MET A 51 14.96 6.06 -1.98
C MET A 51 15.11 7.40 -1.25
N PRO A 52 14.45 7.59 -0.10
CA PRO A 52 14.65 8.78 0.73
C PRO A 52 16.11 8.86 1.20
N ALA A 53 16.70 10.04 1.09
CA ALA A 53 18.07 10.27 1.57
C ALA A 53 18.16 10.34 3.10
N THR A 54 17.05 10.62 3.79
CA THR A 54 16.99 10.75 5.25
C THR A 54 15.68 10.19 5.81
N GLU A 55 15.69 9.86 7.11
CA GLU A 55 14.50 9.42 7.83
C GLU A 55 13.41 10.49 7.87
N GLU A 56 13.77 11.78 7.89
CA GLU A 56 12.80 12.88 7.87
C GLU A 56 12.00 12.91 6.57
N ILE A 57 12.63 12.59 5.44
CA ILE A 57 11.93 12.48 4.14
C ILE A 57 10.98 11.29 4.18
N ALA A 58 11.41 10.13 4.71
CA ALA A 58 10.55 8.97 4.86
C ALA A 58 9.32 9.26 5.75
N GLN A 59 9.53 9.93 6.88
CA GLN A 59 8.47 10.35 7.79
C GLN A 59 7.51 11.36 7.13
N SER A 60 8.02 12.26 6.30
CA SER A 60 7.21 13.19 5.51
C SER A 60 6.33 12.46 4.47
N CYS A 61 6.74 11.28 4.05
CA CYS A 61 5.94 10.37 3.21
C CYS A 61 4.93 9.54 4.01
N GLY A 62 4.96 9.58 5.33
CA GLY A 62 4.07 8.80 6.21
C GLY A 62 4.65 7.44 6.63
N ALA A 63 5.90 7.13 6.29
CA ALA A 63 6.63 6.00 6.83
C ALA A 63 7.19 6.34 8.23
N THR A 64 7.55 5.36 9.04
CA THR A 64 8.25 5.59 10.31
C THR A 64 9.76 5.58 10.11
N ALA A 65 10.24 4.80 9.12
CA ALA A 65 11.64 4.68 8.74
C ALA A 65 11.79 4.42 7.24
N VAL A 66 12.99 4.68 6.70
CA VAL A 66 13.34 4.32 5.31
C VAL A 66 13.17 2.82 5.08
N ALA A 67 13.44 2.00 6.09
CA ALA A 67 13.33 0.54 6.01
C ALA A 67 11.88 0.00 5.94
N ASP A 68 10.85 0.85 6.11
CA ASP A 68 9.45 0.41 6.08
C ASP A 68 9.01 -0.04 4.69
N PHE A 69 9.59 0.52 3.64
CA PHE A 69 9.30 0.12 2.26
C PHE A 69 10.58 -0.28 1.53
N LEU A 70 10.43 -1.23 0.63
CA LEU A 70 11.47 -1.63 -0.32
C LEU A 70 11.43 -0.74 -1.56
N SER A 71 12.52 -0.66 -2.31
CA SER A 71 12.47 -0.22 -3.69
C SER A 71 11.64 -1.20 -4.54
N LEU A 72 11.13 -0.76 -5.70
CA LEU A 72 10.38 -1.66 -6.58
C LEU A 72 11.19 -2.91 -6.96
N ALA A 73 12.48 -2.75 -7.23
CA ALA A 73 13.36 -3.87 -7.59
C ALA A 73 13.54 -4.87 -6.44
N GLU A 74 13.72 -4.39 -5.22
CA GLU A 74 13.82 -5.23 -4.03
C GLU A 74 12.50 -5.92 -3.72
N LEU A 75 11.37 -5.22 -3.86
CA LEU A 75 10.04 -5.80 -3.67
C LEU A 75 9.80 -6.96 -4.65
N ILE A 76 10.06 -6.75 -5.95
CA ILE A 76 9.96 -7.82 -6.96
C ILE A 76 10.90 -8.98 -6.62
N SER A 77 12.14 -8.69 -6.26
CA SER A 77 13.12 -9.72 -5.91
C SER A 77 12.74 -10.51 -4.64
N SER A 78 11.94 -9.92 -3.76
CA SER A 78 11.48 -10.57 -2.52
C SER A 78 10.53 -11.74 -2.74
N PHE A 79 9.90 -11.86 -3.89
CA PHE A 79 8.98 -12.96 -4.22
C PHE A 79 9.73 -14.25 -4.62
N ASP A 80 10.94 -14.14 -5.19
CA ASP A 80 11.72 -15.29 -5.67
C ASP A 80 12.07 -16.31 -4.56
N PRO A 81 12.60 -15.91 -3.39
CA PRO A 81 12.90 -16.86 -2.31
C PRO A 81 11.63 -17.46 -1.68
N LEU A 82 10.46 -16.90 -1.94
CA LEU A 82 9.19 -17.46 -1.49
C LEU A 82 8.64 -18.53 -2.46
N GLY A 83 9.31 -18.75 -3.59
CA GLY A 83 8.93 -19.75 -4.60
C GLY A 83 7.85 -19.26 -5.57
N TYR A 84 7.75 -17.94 -5.81
CA TYR A 84 6.76 -17.34 -6.68
C TYR A 84 7.39 -16.58 -7.84
N ASP A 85 6.76 -16.70 -9.01
CA ASP A 85 7.02 -15.87 -10.17
C ASP A 85 6.05 -14.70 -10.23
N VAL A 86 6.54 -13.50 -10.56
CA VAL A 86 5.68 -12.36 -10.91
C VAL A 86 5.22 -12.55 -12.34
N VAL A 87 3.92 -12.76 -12.54
CA VAL A 87 3.34 -13.05 -13.87
C VAL A 87 2.62 -11.84 -14.46
N GLU A 88 2.25 -10.86 -13.64
CA GLU A 88 1.66 -9.60 -14.07
C GLU A 88 1.95 -8.52 -13.01
N MET A 89 2.00 -7.26 -13.43
CA MET A 89 2.25 -6.12 -12.56
C MET A 89 1.48 -4.90 -13.05
N VAL A 90 0.73 -4.26 -12.16
CA VAL A 90 0.07 -2.98 -12.43
C VAL A 90 0.57 -1.96 -11.42
N LEU A 91 1.25 -0.92 -11.91
CA LEU A 91 1.73 0.19 -11.09
C LEU A 91 0.78 1.38 -11.23
N ALA A 92 0.46 2.02 -10.12
CA ALA A 92 -0.29 3.28 -10.15
C ALA A 92 0.55 4.35 -10.85
N ASP A 93 -0.04 5.00 -11.85
CA ASP A 93 0.53 6.19 -12.43
C ASP A 93 0.38 7.39 -11.49
N GLN A 94 1.10 8.47 -11.78
CA GLN A 94 1.06 9.66 -10.91
C GLN A 94 -0.33 10.30 -10.90
N GLU A 95 -1.04 10.29 -12.01
CA GLU A 95 -2.39 10.86 -12.07
C GLU A 95 -3.38 10.07 -11.22
N GLY A 96 -3.32 8.73 -11.25
CA GLY A 96 -4.13 7.86 -10.40
C GLY A 96 -3.82 8.08 -8.92
N TRP A 97 -2.54 8.25 -8.58
CA TRP A 97 -2.10 8.52 -7.22
C TRP A 97 -2.56 9.90 -6.74
N ASP A 98 -2.44 10.93 -7.59
CA ASP A 98 -2.93 12.28 -7.31
C ASP A 98 -4.46 12.28 -7.05
N ARG A 99 -5.24 11.56 -7.87
CA ARG A 99 -6.70 11.42 -7.67
C ARG A 99 -7.04 10.71 -6.37
N TYR A 100 -6.32 9.67 -6.01
CA TYR A 100 -6.51 8.96 -4.75
C TYR A 100 -6.28 9.87 -3.54
N GLU A 101 -5.21 10.66 -3.53
CA GLU A 101 -4.94 11.62 -2.46
C GLU A 101 -5.96 12.75 -2.44
N ALA A 102 -6.33 13.31 -3.59
CA ALA A 102 -7.33 14.38 -3.68
C ALA A 102 -8.73 13.93 -3.19
N ALA A 103 -9.10 12.67 -3.38
CA ALA A 103 -10.33 12.11 -2.85
C ALA A 103 -10.38 12.12 -1.30
N LYS A 104 -9.25 11.90 -0.65
CA LYS A 104 -9.12 12.02 0.81
C LYS A 104 -9.35 13.47 1.26
N TRP A 105 -8.77 14.44 0.56
CA TRP A 105 -8.95 15.86 0.88
C TRP A 105 -10.42 16.30 0.76
N LEU A 106 -11.09 15.87 -0.31
CA LEU A 106 -12.52 16.11 -0.48
C LEU A 106 -13.36 15.47 0.63
N THR A 107 -13.00 14.26 1.04
CA THR A 107 -13.66 13.55 2.16
C THR A 107 -13.48 14.31 3.47
N MET A 108 -12.25 14.73 3.80
CA MET A 108 -11.99 15.56 4.99
C MET A 108 -12.77 16.88 4.95
N ARG A 109 -12.82 17.53 3.78
CA ARG A 109 -13.55 18.79 3.61
C ARG A 109 -15.05 18.62 3.87
N ARG A 110 -15.66 17.58 3.32
CA ARG A 110 -17.09 17.26 3.53
C ARG A 110 -17.38 16.87 4.96
N TRP A 111 -16.48 16.11 5.57
CA TRP A 111 -16.62 15.75 6.99
C TRP A 111 -16.60 16.99 7.89
N LEU A 112 -15.71 17.93 7.65
CA LEU A 112 -15.65 19.20 8.40
C LEU A 112 -16.90 20.06 8.23
N GLU A 113 -17.58 20.02 7.10
CA GLU A 113 -18.86 20.72 6.89
C GLU A 113 -19.97 20.13 7.75
N ALA A 114 -19.99 18.83 7.92
CA ALA A 114 -21.00 18.11 8.67
C ALA A 114 -20.70 18.05 10.19
N ASN A 115 -19.44 18.28 10.62
CA ASN A 115 -18.97 18.01 11.98
C ASN A 115 -18.13 19.20 12.51
N GLN A 116 -18.69 20.42 12.45
CA GLN A 116 -17.93 21.64 12.79
C GLN A 116 -17.52 21.73 14.27
N ASP A 117 -18.33 21.16 15.16
CA ASP A 117 -18.15 21.18 16.61
C ASP A 117 -17.59 19.86 17.17
N ASP A 118 -17.14 18.94 16.29
CA ASP A 118 -16.53 17.68 16.69
C ASP A 118 -15.15 17.90 17.30
N GLU A 119 -14.77 17.08 18.28
CA GLU A 119 -13.48 17.18 18.96
C GLU A 119 -12.27 17.03 18.02
N PHE A 120 -12.42 16.28 16.92
CA PHE A 120 -11.39 16.09 15.88
C PHE A 120 -11.39 17.17 14.80
N ALA A 121 -12.34 18.11 14.79
CA ALA A 121 -12.47 19.09 13.71
C ALA A 121 -11.22 19.95 13.51
N THR A 122 -10.53 20.31 14.58
CA THR A 122 -9.29 21.10 14.52
C THR A 122 -8.17 20.29 13.86
N GLU A 123 -7.98 19.04 14.28
CA GLU A 123 -6.96 18.15 13.73
C GLU A 123 -7.19 17.86 12.23
N VAL A 124 -8.43 17.52 11.88
CA VAL A 124 -8.79 17.24 10.46
C VAL A 124 -8.59 18.50 9.59
N ARG A 125 -8.85 19.69 10.12
CA ARG A 125 -8.62 20.96 9.40
C ARG A 125 -7.14 21.20 9.14
N GLU A 126 -6.28 20.94 10.12
CA GLU A 126 -4.83 21.08 9.97
C GLU A 126 -4.28 20.03 8.99
N GLN A 127 -4.76 18.80 9.08
CA GLN A 127 -4.42 17.73 8.16
C GLN A 127 -4.83 18.08 6.73
N LEU A 128 -6.05 18.56 6.50
CA LEU A 128 -6.52 18.98 5.18
C LEU A 128 -5.66 20.13 4.62
N ARG A 129 -5.26 21.09 5.45
CA ARG A 129 -4.44 22.23 5.03
C ARG A 129 -3.02 21.82 4.62
N SER A 130 -2.42 20.88 5.33
CA SER A 130 -1.03 20.45 5.11
C SER A 130 -0.88 19.35 4.05
N SER A 131 -1.88 18.47 3.90
CA SER A 131 -1.79 17.27 3.07
C SER A 131 -1.50 17.53 1.59
N PRO A 132 -2.11 18.52 0.89
CA PRO A 132 -1.80 18.77 -0.51
C PRO A 132 -0.34 19.15 -0.74
N GLY A 133 0.19 20.07 0.10
CA GLY A 133 1.59 20.47 0.01
C GLY A 133 2.55 19.30 0.29
N ARG A 134 2.27 18.50 1.32
CA ARG A 134 3.04 17.31 1.66
C ARG A 134 3.02 16.29 0.52
N HIS A 135 1.85 16.08 -0.11
CA HIS A 135 1.73 15.15 -1.23
C HIS A 135 2.65 15.54 -2.39
N VAL A 136 2.55 16.77 -2.88
CA VAL A 136 3.33 17.20 -4.05
C VAL A 136 4.82 17.32 -3.77
N THR A 137 5.22 17.54 -2.51
CA THR A 137 6.65 17.66 -2.13
C THR A 137 7.29 16.30 -1.84
N PHE A 138 6.54 15.36 -1.28
CA PHE A 138 7.09 14.12 -0.76
C PHE A 138 6.42 12.88 -1.36
N THR A 139 5.18 12.55 -1.00
CA THR A 139 4.60 11.25 -1.35
C THR A 139 4.52 11.01 -2.86
N ARG A 140 4.24 12.05 -3.63
CA ARG A 140 4.18 11.99 -5.11
C ARG A 140 5.53 11.64 -5.74
N GLU A 141 6.62 12.11 -5.15
CA GLU A 141 7.98 11.88 -5.66
C GLU A 141 8.55 10.53 -5.18
N TYR A 142 8.35 10.22 -3.90
CA TYR A 142 9.05 9.12 -3.25
C TYR A 142 8.26 7.80 -3.20
N ILE A 143 6.91 7.84 -3.15
CA ILE A 143 6.10 6.64 -3.00
C ILE A 143 5.46 6.22 -4.32
N GLY A 144 5.60 4.94 -4.64
CA GLY A 144 4.83 4.25 -5.64
C GLY A 144 3.88 3.24 -5.00
N TRP A 145 2.93 2.79 -5.79
CA TRP A 145 1.99 1.74 -5.43
C TRP A 145 1.87 0.74 -6.56
N GLY A 146 1.88 -0.55 -6.25
CA GLY A 146 1.74 -1.59 -7.25
C GLY A 146 0.90 -2.76 -6.76
N VAL A 147 0.23 -3.43 -7.70
CA VAL A 147 -0.39 -4.73 -7.51
C VAL A 147 0.36 -5.74 -8.36
N PHE A 148 0.81 -6.81 -7.73
CA PHE A 148 1.63 -7.87 -8.32
C PHE A 148 0.83 -9.16 -8.33
N ALA A 149 0.69 -9.78 -9.49
CA ALA A 149 0.12 -11.10 -9.63
C ALA A 149 1.24 -12.15 -9.57
N LEU A 150 1.09 -13.09 -8.65
CA LEU A 150 2.09 -14.10 -8.34
C LEU A 150 1.55 -15.50 -8.59
N MET A 151 2.34 -16.35 -9.23
CA MET A 151 2.05 -17.77 -9.37
C MET A 151 3.17 -18.61 -8.72
N LYS A 152 2.77 -19.65 -8.00
CA LYS A 152 3.71 -20.58 -7.37
C LYS A 152 4.41 -21.41 -8.44
N ARG A 153 5.74 -21.58 -8.30
CA ARG A 153 6.56 -22.46 -9.15
C ARG A 153 6.30 -23.94 -8.89
#